data_2694878b551cb09932c5fa5404ba6d16
#
_entry.id   2694878b551cb09932c5fa5404ba6d16
#
_cell.length_a   1.000
_cell.length_b   1.000
_cell.length_c   1.000
_cell.angle_alpha   90.00
_cell.angle_beta   90.00
_cell.angle_gamma   90.00
#
_symmetry.space_group_name_H-M   'P 1'
#
loop_
_entity.id
_entity.type
_entity.pdbx_description
1 polymer ?
#
loop_
_entity_poly.entity_id
_entity_poly.type
_entity_poly.pdbx_seq_one_letter_code
_entity_poly.pdbx_strand_id
1 'polypeptide(L)'
;LRLNTSAASLVEGDYVQIINMIPLEVGQNSLSYFLKFDSDYIRLEKTTSQFVNVQLIQGEIEDQTFTGTGEDLQSYNLTTKDPTDQYMVDIHVDGKLWKNVNSLYDMNNGENCVMVKTSVNGGLTVFFGNRQFGEPPALGSIIKVTYVKTRGSAGNIGGKNLDMKFKDPATDPQGNEVDLNEV
;
A
#
# COMPACT_ATOMS: atom_id res chain seq x y z
N LEU A 1 -12.24 -13.19 -0.84
CA LEU A 1 -11.82 -13.58 -2.18
C LEU A 1 -11.63 -15.09 -2.26
N ARG A 2 -12.06 -15.71 -3.35
CA ARG A 2 -11.85 -17.12 -3.64
C ARG A 2 -10.76 -17.28 -4.68
N LEU A 3 -9.68 -17.96 -4.34
CA LEU A 3 -8.60 -18.30 -5.27
C LEU A 3 -8.88 -19.66 -5.92
N ASN A 4 -8.72 -19.76 -7.23
CA ASN A 4 -8.73 -21.04 -7.93
C ASN A 4 -7.30 -21.62 -7.91
N THR A 5 -7.10 -22.64 -7.11
CA THR A 5 -5.81 -23.33 -6.96
C THR A 5 -5.67 -24.57 -7.85
N SER A 6 -6.71 -24.90 -8.64
CA SER A 6 -6.71 -26.10 -9.47
C SER A 6 -5.90 -25.98 -10.78
N ALA A 7 -5.68 -24.75 -11.25
CA ALA A 7 -5.04 -24.49 -12.56
C ALA A 7 -3.50 -24.44 -12.49
N ALA A 8 -2.93 -24.49 -11.32
CA ALA A 8 -1.52 -24.22 -11.14
C ALA A 8 -0.70 -25.53 -11.00
N SER A 9 0.48 -25.53 -11.56
CA SER A 9 1.58 -26.45 -11.23
C SER A 9 2.12 -26.22 -9.80
N LEU A 10 1.29 -25.66 -8.93
CA LEU A 10 1.64 -25.27 -7.56
C LEU A 10 1.50 -26.47 -6.62
N VAL A 11 2.45 -26.62 -5.72
CA VAL A 11 2.48 -27.71 -4.73
C VAL A 11 1.88 -27.22 -3.42
N GLU A 12 1.07 -28.06 -2.78
CA GLU A 12 0.52 -27.76 -1.45
C GLU A 12 1.61 -27.35 -0.46
N GLY A 13 1.37 -26.27 0.26
CA GLY A 13 2.29 -25.70 1.23
C GLY A 13 3.25 -24.66 0.66
N ASP A 14 3.31 -24.51 -0.65
CA ASP A 14 4.05 -23.43 -1.28
C ASP A 14 3.43 -22.08 -0.94
N TYR A 15 4.31 -21.07 -0.89
CA TYR A 15 3.88 -19.68 -0.75
C TYR A 15 3.90 -19.00 -2.11
N VAL A 16 2.77 -18.43 -2.49
CA VAL A 16 2.65 -17.61 -3.70
C VAL A 16 2.73 -16.15 -3.29
N GLN A 17 3.69 -15.43 -3.86
CA GLN A 17 3.75 -13.99 -3.73
C GLN A 17 2.73 -13.36 -4.68
N ILE A 18 1.97 -12.39 -4.17
CA ILE A 18 0.97 -11.66 -4.95
C ILE A 18 1.22 -10.16 -4.87
N ILE A 19 0.75 -9.42 -5.88
CA ILE A 19 0.71 -7.97 -5.83
C ILE A 19 -0.36 -7.57 -4.83
N ASN A 20 0.04 -6.82 -3.80
CA ASN A 20 -0.82 -6.57 -2.64
C ASN A 20 -2.00 -5.63 -2.94
N MET A 21 -1.92 -4.77 -3.95
CA MET A 21 -2.99 -3.83 -4.28
C MET A 21 -3.45 -4.05 -5.71
N ILE A 22 -4.67 -4.59 -5.87
CA ILE A 22 -5.24 -4.89 -7.18
C ILE A 22 -6.38 -3.92 -7.48
N PRO A 23 -6.29 -3.09 -8.54
CA PRO A 23 -7.33 -2.16 -8.91
C PRO A 23 -8.63 -2.85 -9.30
N LEU A 24 -9.77 -2.30 -8.84
CA LEU A 24 -11.11 -2.81 -9.12
C LEU A 24 -12.00 -1.74 -9.73
N GLU A 25 -12.96 -2.20 -10.54
CA GLU A 25 -14.17 -1.46 -10.86
C GLU A 25 -15.31 -2.00 -10.00
N VAL A 26 -16.07 -1.11 -9.37
CA VAL A 26 -17.18 -1.49 -8.50
C VAL A 26 -18.48 -0.89 -9.02
N GLY A 27 -19.29 -1.71 -9.64
CA GLY A 27 -20.57 -1.31 -10.21
C GLY A 27 -20.44 -0.17 -11.23
N GLN A 28 -21.40 0.74 -11.25
CA GLN A 28 -21.37 1.94 -12.08
C GLN A 28 -20.77 3.17 -11.36
N ASN A 29 -19.94 2.93 -10.36
CA ASN A 29 -19.34 3.99 -9.58
C ASN A 29 -18.09 4.54 -10.29
N SER A 30 -17.95 5.86 -10.35
CA SER A 30 -16.78 6.53 -10.91
C SER A 30 -15.58 6.59 -9.96
N LEU A 31 -15.73 6.08 -8.74
CA LEU A 31 -14.67 6.07 -7.75
C LEU A 31 -13.73 4.88 -7.97
N SER A 32 -12.46 5.08 -7.70
CA SER A 32 -11.44 4.04 -7.75
C SER A 32 -11.44 3.21 -6.47
N TYR A 33 -11.30 1.91 -6.64
CA TYR A 33 -11.19 0.94 -5.54
C TYR A 33 -10.04 -0.01 -5.82
N PHE A 34 -9.53 -0.64 -4.77
CA PHE A 34 -8.57 -1.74 -4.91
C PHE A 34 -8.73 -2.75 -3.77
N LEU A 35 -8.33 -3.99 -4.05
CA LEU A 35 -8.20 -5.02 -3.03
C LEU A 35 -6.81 -4.93 -2.41
N LYS A 36 -6.77 -4.98 -1.09
CA LYS A 36 -5.54 -5.14 -0.31
C LYS A 36 -5.59 -6.47 0.41
N PHE A 37 -4.55 -7.27 0.25
CA PHE A 37 -4.36 -8.51 0.98
C PHE A 37 -3.68 -8.23 2.33
N ASP A 38 -3.96 -9.08 3.32
CA ASP A 38 -3.33 -8.98 4.64
C ASP A 38 -1.84 -9.35 4.61
N SER A 39 -1.40 -10.08 3.56
CA SER A 39 -0.03 -10.50 3.35
C SER A 39 0.32 -10.50 1.87
N ASP A 40 1.59 -10.24 1.55
CA ASP A 40 2.13 -10.38 0.19
C ASP A 40 2.35 -11.84 -0.21
N TYR A 41 2.13 -12.77 0.72
CA TYR A 41 2.28 -14.21 0.49
C TYR A 41 1.03 -14.95 0.92
N ILE A 42 0.55 -15.84 0.05
CA ILE A 42 -0.54 -16.76 0.33
C ILE A 42 0.01 -18.18 0.36
N ARG A 43 -0.23 -18.88 1.47
CA ARG A 43 0.06 -20.31 1.55
C ARG A 43 -1.03 -21.10 0.84
N LEU A 44 -0.64 -22.00 -0.04
CA LEU A 44 -1.57 -22.84 -0.77
C LEU A 44 -2.06 -24.01 0.10
N GLU A 45 -3.35 -24.28 0.01
CA GLU A 45 -4.02 -25.42 0.65
C GLU A 45 -4.34 -26.48 -0.40
N LYS A 46 -4.45 -27.75 0.06
CA LYS A 46 -4.81 -28.88 -0.80
C LYS A 46 -6.30 -28.91 -1.14
N THR A 47 -6.76 -27.89 -1.85
CA THR A 47 -8.15 -27.74 -2.29
C THR A 47 -8.19 -27.24 -3.73
N THR A 48 -9.31 -27.45 -4.39
CA THR A 48 -9.53 -26.87 -5.74
C THR A 48 -9.75 -25.36 -5.70
N SER A 49 -10.06 -24.81 -4.53
CA SER A 49 -10.22 -23.36 -4.32
C SER A 49 -10.02 -23.02 -2.85
N GLN A 50 -9.45 -21.86 -2.60
CA GLN A 50 -9.11 -21.37 -1.27
C GLN A 50 -9.72 -19.98 -1.07
N PHE A 51 -10.26 -19.71 0.13
CA PHE A 51 -10.74 -18.38 0.51
C PHE A 51 -9.63 -17.62 1.22
N VAL A 52 -9.41 -16.38 0.81
CA VAL A 52 -8.49 -15.45 1.47
C VAL A 52 -9.21 -14.18 1.85
N ASN A 53 -8.85 -13.64 3.02
CA ASN A 53 -9.37 -12.37 3.48
C ASN A 53 -8.69 -11.24 2.72
N VAL A 54 -9.49 -10.30 2.26
CA VAL A 54 -9.04 -9.09 1.59
C VAL A 54 -9.79 -7.88 2.13
N GLN A 55 -9.16 -6.73 2.08
CA GLN A 55 -9.80 -5.46 2.38
C GLN A 55 -10.16 -4.77 1.08
N LEU A 56 -11.38 -4.29 0.95
CA LEU A 56 -11.79 -3.42 -0.15
C LEU A 56 -11.57 -1.98 0.29
N ILE A 57 -10.70 -1.28 -0.42
CA ILE A 57 -10.31 0.08 -0.10
C ILE A 57 -10.73 1.01 -1.23
N GLN A 58 -11.43 2.09 -0.88
CA GLN A 58 -11.72 3.16 -1.80
C GLN A 58 -10.58 4.15 -1.80
N GLY A 59 -10.01 4.42 -2.97
CA GLY A 59 -8.99 5.44 -3.12
C GLY A 59 -8.26 5.38 -4.46
N GLU A 60 -7.43 6.38 -4.64
CA GLU A 60 -6.48 6.48 -5.75
C GLU A 60 -5.07 6.51 -5.18
N ILE A 61 -4.19 5.72 -5.77
CA ILE A 61 -2.78 5.70 -5.39
C ILE A 61 -2.10 6.87 -6.09
N GLU A 62 -1.44 7.72 -5.32
CA GLU A 62 -0.66 8.86 -5.82
C GLU A 62 0.76 8.85 -5.27
N ASP A 63 1.65 9.45 -6.04
CA ASP A 63 3.06 9.61 -5.67
C ASP A 63 3.44 11.08 -5.57
N GLN A 64 4.26 11.42 -4.58
CA GLN A 64 5.00 12.67 -4.54
C GLN A 64 6.48 12.41 -4.32
N THR A 65 7.32 13.21 -4.98
CA THR A 65 8.77 13.06 -4.89
C THR A 65 9.40 14.31 -4.29
N PHE A 66 10.33 14.10 -3.36
CA PHE A 66 11.12 15.14 -2.71
C PHE A 66 12.60 14.83 -2.83
N THR A 67 13.43 15.82 -2.53
CA THR A 67 14.89 15.68 -2.51
C THR A 67 15.40 15.83 -1.08
N GLY A 68 16.21 14.90 -0.63
CA GLY A 68 16.85 14.92 0.67
C GLY A 68 17.79 16.11 0.83
N THR A 69 17.78 16.77 1.98
CA THR A 69 18.66 17.90 2.31
C THR A 69 19.95 17.48 3.01
N GLY A 70 20.01 16.24 3.53
CA GLY A 70 21.13 15.76 4.35
C GLY A 70 21.14 16.29 5.79
N GLU A 71 20.18 17.15 6.14
CA GLU A 71 20.03 17.71 7.48
C GLU A 71 19.29 16.75 8.41
N ASP A 72 19.45 16.95 9.71
CA ASP A 72 18.71 16.20 10.72
C ASP A 72 17.25 16.68 10.80
N LEU A 73 16.35 15.79 11.17
CA LEU A 73 14.91 16.06 11.37
C LEU A 73 14.21 16.65 10.14
N GLN A 74 14.63 16.22 8.95
CA GLN A 74 13.95 16.63 7.71
C GLN A 74 12.46 16.27 7.79
N SER A 75 11.64 17.16 7.29
CA SER A 75 10.20 16.90 7.17
C SER A 75 9.65 17.40 5.84
N TYR A 76 8.70 16.66 5.28
CA TYR A 76 8.08 16.97 4.01
C TYR A 76 6.56 16.91 4.13
N ASN A 77 5.90 17.96 3.66
CA ASN A 77 4.44 18.03 3.65
C ASN A 77 3.91 17.56 2.30
N LEU A 78 3.06 16.54 2.33
CA LEU A 78 2.30 16.17 1.16
C LEU A 78 1.14 17.13 1.03
N THR A 79 1.10 17.84 -0.11
CA THR A 79 0.04 18.78 -0.41
C THR A 79 -1.06 18.04 -1.16
N THR A 80 -2.12 17.69 -0.45
CA THR A 80 -3.31 17.11 -1.07
C THR A 80 -4.54 17.95 -0.71
N LYS A 81 -5.50 18.04 -1.62
CA LYS A 81 -6.80 18.69 -1.37
C LYS A 81 -7.81 17.71 -0.79
N ASP A 82 -7.59 16.42 -1.01
CA ASP A 82 -8.48 15.34 -0.60
C ASP A 82 -7.97 14.68 0.68
N PRO A 83 -8.82 14.05 1.47
CA PRO A 83 -8.42 13.24 2.61
C PRO A 83 -7.44 12.14 2.21
N THR A 84 -6.44 11.90 3.03
CA THR A 84 -5.38 10.93 2.78
C THR A 84 -5.31 9.93 3.92
N ASP A 85 -5.16 8.65 3.60
CA ASP A 85 -5.00 7.61 4.60
C ASP A 85 -3.56 7.60 5.14
N GLN A 86 -3.39 7.87 6.43
CA GLN A 86 -2.07 7.89 7.08
C GLN A 86 -1.45 6.50 7.28
N TYR A 87 -2.23 5.43 7.17
CA TYR A 87 -1.76 4.06 7.35
C TYR A 87 -1.33 3.38 6.05
N MET A 88 -1.71 3.97 4.92
CA MET A 88 -1.39 3.46 3.60
C MET A 88 -0.40 4.38 2.90
N VAL A 89 0.79 4.48 3.48
CA VAL A 89 1.87 5.33 2.98
C VAL A 89 3.15 4.52 2.93
N ASP A 90 3.72 4.41 1.74
CA ASP A 90 5.02 3.80 1.51
C ASP A 90 6.04 4.87 1.17
N ILE A 91 7.17 4.87 1.87
CA ILE A 91 8.24 5.82 1.64
C ILE A 91 9.50 5.09 1.16
N HIS A 92 9.91 5.40 -0.06
CA HIS A 92 11.15 4.90 -0.62
C HIS A 92 12.19 6.02 -0.69
N VAL A 93 13.38 5.75 -0.17
CA VAL A 93 14.54 6.65 -0.33
C VAL A 93 15.56 5.93 -1.20
N ASP A 94 15.89 6.52 -2.35
CA ASP A 94 16.74 5.91 -3.38
C ASP A 94 16.32 4.50 -3.76
N GLY A 95 14.99 4.28 -3.88
CA GLY A 95 14.38 3.01 -4.22
C GLY A 95 14.27 1.99 -3.08
N LYS A 96 14.80 2.29 -1.89
CA LYS A 96 14.72 1.42 -0.72
C LYS A 96 13.54 1.81 0.15
N LEU A 97 12.64 0.86 0.45
CA LEU A 97 11.53 1.06 1.36
C LEU A 97 12.03 1.31 2.79
N TRP A 98 11.55 2.39 3.41
CA TRP A 98 11.83 2.74 4.80
C TRP A 98 10.69 2.30 5.70
N LYS A 99 11.02 1.86 6.90
CA LYS A 99 10.06 1.36 7.88
C LYS A 99 9.23 2.51 8.45
N ASN A 100 7.91 2.43 8.31
CA ASN A 100 7.01 3.37 8.96
C ASN A 100 6.87 3.06 10.46
N VAL A 101 7.03 4.07 11.30
CA VAL A 101 6.91 3.98 12.76
C VAL A 101 5.88 4.99 13.29
N ASN A 102 5.28 4.70 14.43
CA ASN A 102 4.23 5.54 15.00
C ASN A 102 4.76 6.70 15.85
N SER A 103 5.98 6.57 16.36
CA SER A 103 6.60 7.52 17.27
C SER A 103 8.08 7.68 16.99
N LEU A 104 8.65 8.85 17.29
CA LEU A 104 10.09 9.08 17.27
C LEU A 104 10.85 8.14 18.22
N TYR A 105 10.22 7.71 19.29
CA TYR A 105 10.82 6.77 20.26
C TYR A 105 10.94 5.34 19.71
N ASP A 106 10.22 5.02 18.63
CA ASP A 106 10.32 3.74 17.94
C ASP A 106 11.43 3.73 16.88
N MET A 107 12.12 4.87 16.69
CA MET A 107 13.24 5.01 15.77
C MET A 107 14.55 4.66 16.48
N ASN A 108 15.24 3.61 16.04
CA ASN A 108 16.54 3.27 16.57
C ASN A 108 17.68 3.92 15.77
N ASN A 109 18.83 4.10 16.43
CA ASN A 109 20.03 4.57 15.76
C ASN A 109 20.42 3.65 14.59
N GLY A 110 20.75 4.22 13.44
CA GLY A 110 21.16 3.47 12.24
C GLY A 110 20.01 2.82 11.47
N GLU A 111 18.74 2.95 11.91
CA GLU A 111 17.59 2.42 11.19
C GLU A 111 17.07 3.41 10.13
N ASN A 112 16.76 2.87 8.95
CA ASN A 112 16.03 3.59 7.92
C ASN A 112 14.53 3.57 8.25
N CYS A 113 14.10 4.51 9.06
CA CYS A 113 12.71 4.61 9.50
C CYS A 113 12.18 6.05 9.35
N VAL A 114 10.87 6.14 9.28
CA VAL A 114 10.15 7.38 9.01
C VAL A 114 8.84 7.38 9.79
N MET A 115 8.40 8.54 10.21
CA MET A 115 7.09 8.73 10.88
C MET A 115 6.18 9.56 9.99
N VAL A 116 4.93 9.11 9.83
CA VAL A 116 3.90 9.83 9.07
C VAL A 116 2.84 10.33 10.04
N LYS A 117 2.49 11.60 9.94
CA LYS A 117 1.43 12.23 10.73
C LYS A 117 0.48 13.02 9.84
N THR A 118 -0.77 13.11 10.26
CA THR A 118 -1.74 13.98 9.61
C THR A 118 -1.38 15.45 9.86
N SER A 119 -1.35 16.24 8.81
CA SER A 119 -1.11 17.68 8.90
C SER A 119 -2.36 18.44 9.39
N VAL A 120 -2.15 19.56 10.08
CA VAL A 120 -3.23 20.43 10.56
C VAL A 120 -4.11 20.96 9.40
N ASN A 121 -3.51 21.14 8.23
CA ASN A 121 -4.21 21.67 7.04
C ASN A 121 -4.78 20.56 6.14
N GLY A 122 -4.91 19.32 6.64
CA GLY A 122 -5.17 18.15 5.83
C GLY A 122 -3.89 17.64 5.15
N GLY A 123 -3.94 16.46 4.53
CA GLY A 123 -2.76 15.81 3.98
C GLY A 123 -1.86 15.19 5.06
N LEU A 124 -0.64 14.86 4.69
CA LEU A 124 0.31 14.14 5.55
C LEU A 124 1.63 14.91 5.66
N THR A 125 2.29 14.76 6.79
CA THR A 125 3.69 15.17 6.98
C THR A 125 4.54 13.93 7.26
N VAL A 126 5.61 13.80 6.52
CA VAL A 126 6.62 12.75 6.67
C VAL A 126 7.79 13.31 7.46
N PHE A 127 8.18 12.66 8.54
CA PHE A 127 9.29 13.06 9.42
C PHE A 127 10.38 12.02 9.41
N PHE A 128 11.62 12.47 9.23
CA PHE A 128 12.83 11.64 9.26
C PHE A 128 13.61 11.83 10.56
N GLY A 129 14.56 10.95 10.80
CA GLY A 129 15.36 10.93 11.99
C GLY A 129 16.48 11.99 12.05
N ASN A 130 17.32 11.87 13.10
CA ASN A 130 18.43 12.78 13.39
C ASN A 130 19.73 12.02 13.71
N ARG A 131 19.93 10.85 13.16
CA ARG A 131 21.03 9.90 13.41
C ARG A 131 21.00 9.25 14.80
N GLN A 132 20.51 9.95 15.81
CA GLN A 132 20.31 9.36 17.13
C GLN A 132 19.00 8.54 17.17
N PHE A 133 17.96 9.04 16.53
CA PHE A 133 16.63 8.44 16.37
C PHE A 133 16.33 8.33 14.89
N GLY A 134 16.68 7.19 14.28
CA GLY A 134 16.55 6.98 12.84
C GLY A 134 17.53 7.80 11.99
N GLU A 135 17.75 7.36 10.76
CA GLU A 135 18.62 8.05 9.82
C GLU A 135 17.87 9.18 9.09
N PRO A 136 18.51 10.32 8.81
CA PRO A 136 18.00 11.30 7.86
C PRO A 136 18.36 10.89 6.44
N PRO A 137 17.51 11.19 5.42
CA PRO A 137 17.89 11.04 4.02
C PRO A 137 19.11 11.86 3.66
N ALA A 138 20.02 11.28 2.88
CA ALA A 138 21.24 11.95 2.45
C ALA A 138 20.93 13.16 1.55
N LEU A 139 21.90 14.09 1.46
CA LEU A 139 21.80 15.22 0.52
C LEU A 139 21.67 14.71 -0.91
N GLY A 140 20.62 15.16 -1.61
CA GLY A 140 20.36 14.81 -3.00
C GLY A 140 19.65 13.46 -3.19
N SER A 141 19.37 12.69 -2.13
CA SER A 141 18.61 11.44 -2.24
C SER A 141 17.19 11.71 -2.76
N ILE A 142 16.65 10.76 -3.51
CA ILE A 142 15.28 10.82 -4.03
C ILE A 142 14.35 10.16 -3.03
N ILE A 143 13.41 10.95 -2.49
CA ILE A 143 12.39 10.49 -1.54
C ILE A 143 11.07 10.39 -2.31
N LYS A 144 10.62 9.15 -2.58
CA LYS A 144 9.33 8.88 -3.18
C LYS A 144 8.33 8.49 -2.10
N VAL A 145 7.23 9.22 -1.99
CA VAL A 145 6.13 8.93 -1.08
C VAL A 145 4.93 8.49 -1.90
N THR A 146 4.52 7.25 -1.73
CA THR A 146 3.31 6.66 -2.33
C THR A 146 2.22 6.63 -1.27
N TYR A 147 1.05 7.15 -1.56
CA TYR A 147 -0.06 7.25 -0.61
C TYR A 147 -1.41 7.07 -1.28
N VAL A 148 -2.44 6.82 -0.47
CA VAL A 148 -3.81 6.65 -0.95
C VAL A 148 -4.62 7.91 -0.64
N LYS A 149 -5.17 8.50 -1.68
CA LYS A 149 -6.14 9.58 -1.61
C LYS A 149 -7.55 9.00 -1.59
N THR A 150 -8.34 9.34 -0.58
CA THR A 150 -9.68 8.77 -0.37
C THR A 150 -10.78 9.82 -0.49
N ARG A 151 -12.03 9.37 -0.60
CA ARG A 151 -13.22 10.23 -0.51
C ARG A 151 -13.86 10.15 0.89
N GLY A 152 -13.17 9.54 1.85
CA GLY A 152 -13.68 9.34 3.20
C GLY A 152 -15.03 8.63 3.20
N SER A 153 -15.98 9.10 3.98
CA SER A 153 -17.32 8.50 4.08
C SER A 153 -18.11 8.46 2.75
N ALA A 154 -17.81 9.37 1.82
CA ALA A 154 -18.43 9.37 0.49
C ALA A 154 -17.97 8.21 -0.41
N GLY A 155 -16.86 7.56 -0.05
CA GLY A 155 -16.35 6.36 -0.71
C GLY A 155 -16.95 5.05 -0.17
N ASN A 156 -17.71 5.09 0.90
CA ASN A 156 -18.32 3.90 1.46
C ASN A 156 -19.38 3.34 0.52
N ILE A 157 -19.25 2.07 0.21
CA ILE A 157 -20.22 1.35 -0.61
C ILE A 157 -21.29 0.78 0.31
N GLY A 158 -22.50 1.32 0.23
CA GLY A 158 -23.69 0.75 0.89
C GLY A 158 -24.42 -0.16 -0.09
N GLY A 159 -24.40 -1.47 0.14
CA GLY A 159 -25.14 -2.38 -0.70
C GLY A 159 -24.77 -3.84 -0.49
N LYS A 160 -25.74 -4.72 -0.78
CA LYS A 160 -25.51 -6.14 -0.90
C LYS A 160 -25.34 -6.47 -2.39
N ASN A 161 -24.47 -7.40 -2.73
CA ASN A 161 -24.23 -7.87 -4.10
C ASN A 161 -23.68 -6.77 -5.03
N LEU A 162 -22.52 -6.26 -4.71
CA LEU A 162 -21.79 -5.34 -5.58
C LEU A 162 -21.15 -6.15 -6.72
N ASP A 163 -21.39 -5.71 -7.95
CA ASP A 163 -20.68 -6.23 -9.12
C ASP A 163 -19.26 -5.61 -9.12
N MET A 164 -18.25 -6.43 -8.86
CA MET A 164 -16.84 -6.03 -8.80
C MET A 164 -16.09 -6.72 -9.92
N LYS A 165 -15.29 -5.94 -10.66
CA LYS A 165 -14.45 -6.44 -11.75
C LYS A 165 -13.03 -5.96 -11.58
N PHE A 166 -12.08 -6.82 -11.87
CA PHE A 166 -10.67 -6.40 -11.95
C PHE A 166 -10.49 -5.52 -13.19
N LYS A 167 -9.81 -4.38 -13.03
CA LYS A 167 -9.48 -3.50 -14.16
C LYS A 167 -8.47 -4.15 -15.09
N ASP A 168 -7.50 -4.82 -14.49
CA ASP A 168 -6.44 -5.53 -15.18
C ASP A 168 -6.35 -6.95 -14.65
N PRO A 169 -5.87 -7.92 -15.43
CA PRO A 169 -5.57 -9.24 -14.90
C PRO A 169 -4.65 -9.14 -13.69
N ALA A 170 -4.98 -9.84 -12.61
CA ALA A 170 -4.07 -9.95 -11.49
C ALA A 170 -2.82 -10.72 -11.93
N THR A 171 -1.66 -10.18 -11.64
CA THR A 171 -0.38 -10.82 -11.98
C THR A 171 0.46 -11.07 -10.73
N ASP A 172 1.25 -12.13 -10.75
CA ASP A 172 2.29 -12.35 -9.77
C ASP A 172 3.49 -11.38 -10.02
N PRO A 173 4.46 -11.29 -9.12
CA PRO A 173 5.63 -10.43 -9.32
C PRO A 173 6.49 -10.80 -10.53
N GLN A 174 6.33 -12.00 -11.08
CA GLN A 174 6.98 -12.48 -12.29
C GLN A 174 6.22 -12.12 -13.56
N GLY A 175 5.01 -11.51 -13.43
CA GLY A 175 4.17 -11.10 -14.54
C GLY A 175 3.24 -12.19 -15.06
N ASN A 176 3.14 -13.35 -14.38
CA ASN A 176 2.18 -14.38 -14.76
C ASN A 176 0.78 -14.01 -14.27
N GLU A 177 -0.23 -14.28 -15.09
CA GLU A 177 -1.62 -14.02 -14.74
C GLU A 177 -2.08 -14.94 -13.60
N VAL A 178 -2.62 -14.33 -12.53
CA VAL A 178 -3.22 -15.06 -11.40
C VAL A 178 -4.72 -15.08 -11.61
N ASP A 179 -5.27 -16.29 -11.77
CA ASP A 179 -6.73 -16.47 -11.92
C ASP A 179 -7.44 -16.24 -10.59
N LEU A 180 -7.96 -15.05 -10.41
CA LEU A 180 -8.78 -14.66 -9.26
C LEU A 180 -10.25 -14.81 -9.68
N ASN A 181 -10.81 -15.99 -9.52
CA ASN A 181 -12.20 -16.26 -9.84
C ASN A 181 -13.13 -15.81 -8.71
N GLU A 182 -14.06 -14.95 -9.05
CA GLU A 182 -15.22 -14.50 -8.26
C GLU A 182 -14.87 -13.81 -6.93
N VAL A 183 -15.10 -12.52 -6.90
CA VAL A 183 -15.12 -11.70 -5.67
C VAL A 183 -16.52 -11.70 -5.05
#